data_bb60b58d2243547dca30130a13132e78
#
_entry.id   bb60b58d2243547dca30130a13132e78
#
_cell.length_a   1.000
_cell.length_b   1.000
_cell.length_c   1.000
_cell.angle_alpha   90.00
_cell.angle_beta   90.00
_cell.angle_gamma   90.00
#
_symmetry.space_group_name_H-M   'P 1'
#
loop_
_entity.id
_entity.type
_entity.pdbx_description
1 polymer ?
#
loop_
_entity_poly.entity_id
_entity_poly.type
_entity_poly.pdbx_seq_one_letter_code
_entity_poly.pdbx_strand_id
1 'polypeptide(L)'
;LVDRSMATHLEFMLPDGAWDNSWGTRSFKWTYWGGRTSDGFMGGYYAMAAQHPEYLEAIHRNIQLLKKATSEGLLYGGMHYRVSGIAPCIHHTFGHAKAITSFLELPPLNITSSQELPRDKTYDLKYFKDIHTWLISQGPWRATFTGYDAEYKIKGTHPMGGALSMLWHTQAGPVFAATMNQYQLIEAPNMQSNNRKYIMGGTPRIEFMQNGTIYSNLDDLNTDIICDTEKNGYRFTVNTHLVDINQNAPVQGEIPVTIYYTYTRQGLEINVENCYDATYLMLPVIASPAEEVKVTPQKASINKDGGTLSITCTAGHIEVAPTDKDGRIFNPVPGFSFVPLRIIPNSSEKKIRINILFR
;
A
#
# COMPACT_ATOMS: atom_id res chain seq x y z
N LEU A 1 22.75 -13.37 12.41
CA LEU A 1 22.31 -12.72 11.16
C LEU A 1 20.89 -13.18 10.79
N VAL A 2 20.63 -14.50 10.68
CA VAL A 2 19.32 -15.07 10.31
C VAL A 2 18.23 -14.61 11.25
N ASP A 3 18.41 -14.77 12.57
CA ASP A 3 17.50 -14.31 13.60
C ASP A 3 17.07 -12.84 13.43
N ARG A 4 18.05 -11.95 13.31
CA ARG A 4 17.79 -10.52 13.12
C ARG A 4 17.01 -10.26 11.83
N SER A 5 17.35 -10.97 10.75
CA SER A 5 16.65 -10.82 9.47
C SER A 5 15.19 -11.25 9.57
N MET A 6 14.94 -12.41 10.20
CA MET A 6 13.58 -12.94 10.37
C MET A 6 12.74 -12.07 11.30
N ALA A 7 13.30 -11.62 12.43
CA ALA A 7 12.63 -10.70 13.35
C ALA A 7 12.28 -9.37 12.66
N THR A 8 13.22 -8.82 11.88
CA THR A 8 12.95 -7.59 11.09
C THR A 8 11.86 -7.81 10.05
N HIS A 9 11.88 -8.95 9.35
CA HIS A 9 10.83 -9.30 8.39
C HIS A 9 9.45 -9.38 9.06
N LEU A 10 9.36 -9.94 10.27
CA LEU A 10 8.10 -10.05 11.02
C LEU A 10 7.48 -8.67 11.34
N GLU A 11 8.28 -7.64 11.49
CA GLU A 11 7.80 -6.26 11.73
C GLU A 11 6.89 -5.75 10.60
N PHE A 12 7.04 -6.28 9.39
CA PHE A 12 6.24 -5.91 8.23
C PHE A 12 4.97 -6.76 8.05
N MET A 13 4.70 -7.73 8.93
CA MET A 13 3.44 -8.46 8.89
C MET A 13 2.31 -7.63 9.50
N LEU A 14 1.22 -7.48 8.75
CA LEU A 14 -0.02 -6.85 9.22
C LEU A 14 -0.80 -7.80 10.15
N PRO A 15 -1.68 -7.28 11.02
CA PRO A 15 -2.39 -8.11 12.00
C PRO A 15 -3.25 -9.23 11.40
N ASP A 16 -3.69 -9.11 10.16
CA ASP A 16 -4.47 -10.13 9.45
C ASP A 16 -3.62 -11.21 8.77
N GLY A 17 -2.30 -11.14 8.92
CA GLY A 17 -1.36 -12.09 8.33
C GLY A 17 -0.84 -11.71 6.95
N ALA A 18 -1.18 -10.53 6.45
CA ALA A 18 -0.62 -10.00 5.21
C ALA A 18 0.83 -9.52 5.40
N TRP A 19 1.62 -9.62 4.33
CA TRP A 19 2.97 -9.07 4.28
C TRP A 19 2.99 -7.74 3.55
N ASP A 20 3.47 -6.71 4.22
CA ASP A 20 3.66 -5.40 3.63
C ASP A 20 4.99 -5.34 2.85
N ASN A 21 4.91 -5.56 1.56
CA ASN A 21 6.03 -5.42 0.62
C ASN A 21 5.89 -4.17 -0.27
N SER A 22 5.00 -3.26 0.10
CA SER A 22 4.68 -2.06 -0.68
C SER A 22 5.83 -1.06 -0.77
N TRP A 23 6.74 -1.07 0.18
CA TRP A 23 7.88 -0.15 0.32
C TRP A 23 9.11 -0.56 -0.49
N GLY A 24 9.21 -1.83 -0.91
CA GLY A 24 10.44 -2.38 -1.50
C GLY A 24 10.55 -2.13 -3.01
N THR A 25 11.78 -2.20 -3.52
CA THR A 25 12.12 -1.99 -4.95
C THR A 25 11.43 -2.96 -5.92
N ARG A 26 10.85 -4.04 -5.42
CA ARG A 26 10.11 -5.04 -6.22
C ARG A 26 8.62 -5.03 -5.95
N SER A 27 8.06 -3.89 -5.58
CA SER A 27 6.63 -3.75 -5.32
C SER A 27 5.75 -4.15 -6.51
N PHE A 28 6.26 -4.17 -7.72
CA PHE A 28 5.57 -4.70 -8.90
C PHE A 28 5.34 -6.23 -8.88
N LYS A 29 5.87 -6.95 -7.87
CA LYS A 29 5.76 -8.42 -7.73
C LYS A 29 5.05 -8.87 -6.46
N TRP A 30 4.66 -7.98 -5.57
CA TRP A 30 4.03 -8.39 -4.34
C TRP A 30 2.52 -8.63 -4.49
N THR A 31 2.00 -9.48 -3.62
CA THR A 31 0.58 -9.63 -3.35
C THR A 31 0.34 -9.35 -1.88
N TYR A 32 -0.90 -9.09 -1.51
CA TYR A 32 -1.23 -8.74 -0.14
C TYR A 32 -0.85 -9.83 0.89
N TRP A 33 -0.82 -11.08 0.51
CA TRP A 33 -0.37 -12.18 1.40
C TRP A 33 1.12 -12.50 1.31
N GLY A 34 1.88 -11.80 0.47
CA GLY A 34 3.33 -12.00 0.33
C GLY A 34 3.83 -11.80 -1.09
N GLY A 35 4.83 -12.57 -1.52
CA GLY A 35 5.39 -12.51 -2.87
C GLY A 35 4.54 -13.24 -3.90
N ARG A 36 4.64 -12.82 -5.16
CA ARG A 36 3.88 -13.44 -6.24
C ARG A 36 4.36 -14.84 -6.64
N THR A 37 5.61 -15.16 -6.39
CA THR A 37 6.23 -16.38 -6.91
C THR A 37 6.49 -17.44 -5.85
N SER A 38 6.89 -17.07 -4.67
CA SER A 38 6.95 -17.94 -3.49
C SER A 38 7.40 -17.10 -2.28
N ASP A 39 6.71 -17.25 -1.18
CA ASP A 39 7.18 -16.73 0.10
C ASP A 39 7.74 -17.89 0.87
N GLY A 40 9.03 -18.12 0.77
CA GLY A 40 9.71 -19.21 1.43
C GLY A 40 9.83 -19.10 2.96
N PHE A 41 9.15 -18.11 3.57
CA PHE A 41 9.31 -17.80 4.99
C PHE A 41 8.80 -18.91 5.92
N MET A 42 7.75 -19.65 5.52
CA MET A 42 7.08 -20.62 6.39
C MET A 42 8.01 -21.70 6.94
N GLY A 43 8.84 -22.30 6.08
CA GLY A 43 9.79 -23.32 6.51
C GLY A 43 10.84 -22.78 7.49
N GLY A 44 11.40 -21.59 7.20
CA GLY A 44 12.37 -20.94 8.07
C GLY A 44 11.76 -20.53 9.42
N TYR A 45 10.59 -19.92 9.41
CA TYR A 45 9.88 -19.55 10.65
C TYR A 45 9.53 -20.78 11.48
N TYR A 46 9.04 -21.85 10.86
CA TYR A 46 8.74 -23.06 11.59
C TYR A 46 9.97 -23.70 12.24
N ALA A 47 11.10 -23.73 11.53
CA ALA A 47 12.35 -24.26 12.08
C ALA A 47 12.84 -23.47 13.32
N MET A 48 12.49 -22.18 13.41
CA MET A 48 12.85 -21.31 14.53
C MET A 48 11.75 -21.20 15.60
N ALA A 49 10.56 -21.73 15.36
CA ALA A 49 9.38 -21.52 16.21
C ALA A 49 9.51 -22.09 17.63
N ALA A 50 10.37 -23.10 17.86
CA ALA A 50 10.66 -23.58 19.21
C ALA A 50 11.31 -22.50 20.09
N GLN A 51 12.08 -21.59 19.52
CA GLN A 51 12.74 -20.48 20.21
C GLN A 51 11.93 -19.17 20.08
N HIS A 52 11.13 -19.05 19.04
CA HIS A 52 10.34 -17.87 18.66
C HIS A 52 8.89 -18.27 18.35
N PRO A 53 8.05 -18.51 19.40
CA PRO A 53 6.66 -18.96 19.19
C PRO A 53 5.81 -18.04 18.32
N GLU A 54 6.13 -16.74 18.26
CA GLU A 54 5.49 -15.75 17.40
C GLU A 54 5.61 -16.08 15.91
N TYR A 55 6.62 -16.82 15.50
CA TYR A 55 6.77 -17.24 14.09
C TYR A 55 5.70 -18.27 13.70
N LEU A 56 5.27 -19.12 14.61
CA LEU A 56 4.18 -20.06 14.34
C LEU A 56 2.84 -19.32 14.18
N GLU A 57 2.60 -18.30 15.01
CA GLU A 57 1.44 -17.42 14.87
C GLU A 57 1.43 -16.71 13.51
N ALA A 58 2.59 -16.18 13.08
CA ALA A 58 2.74 -15.55 11.76
C ALA A 58 2.37 -16.49 10.62
N ILE A 59 2.85 -17.74 10.67
CA ILE A 59 2.50 -18.79 9.70
C ILE A 59 0.99 -19.05 9.70
N HIS A 60 0.38 -19.22 10.87
CA HIS A 60 -1.04 -19.49 10.99
C HIS A 60 -1.90 -18.38 10.41
N ARG A 61 -1.60 -17.10 10.73
CA ARG A 61 -2.34 -15.96 10.20
C ARG A 61 -2.22 -15.85 8.67
N ASN A 62 -1.02 -16.05 8.14
CA ASN A 62 -0.83 -16.01 6.70
C ASN A 62 -1.57 -17.15 5.98
N ILE A 63 -1.57 -18.38 6.54
CA ILE A 63 -2.36 -19.49 6.00
C ILE A 63 -3.86 -19.17 6.03
N GLN A 64 -4.39 -18.53 7.08
CA GLN A 64 -5.79 -18.12 7.11
C GLN A 64 -6.11 -17.07 6.04
N LEU A 65 -5.20 -16.15 5.78
CA LEU A 65 -5.34 -15.16 4.71
C LEU A 65 -5.31 -15.83 3.32
N LEU A 66 -4.38 -16.76 3.09
CA LEU A 66 -4.32 -17.56 1.85
C LEU A 66 -5.61 -18.35 1.61
N LYS A 67 -6.20 -18.94 2.66
CA LYS A 67 -7.50 -19.64 2.55
C LYS A 67 -8.60 -18.72 2.07
N LYS A 68 -8.67 -17.45 2.53
CA LYS A 68 -9.65 -16.46 2.07
C LYS A 68 -9.50 -16.13 0.59
N ALA A 69 -8.28 -16.20 0.06
CA ALA A 69 -7.97 -15.94 -1.34
C ALA A 69 -7.99 -17.20 -2.22
N THR A 70 -8.32 -18.37 -1.66
CA THR A 70 -8.39 -19.66 -2.38
C THR A 70 -9.85 -20.01 -2.65
N SER A 71 -10.17 -20.43 -3.86
CA SER A 71 -11.48 -20.97 -4.24
C SER A 71 -11.30 -22.14 -5.19
N GLU A 72 -12.05 -23.22 -4.96
CA GLU A 72 -12.00 -24.43 -5.79
C GLU A 72 -10.56 -25.03 -5.93
N GLY A 73 -9.78 -24.94 -4.85
CA GLY A 73 -8.41 -25.43 -4.81
C GLY A 73 -7.37 -24.54 -5.51
N LEU A 74 -7.76 -23.40 -6.05
CA LEU A 74 -6.87 -22.48 -6.74
C LEU A 74 -6.73 -21.15 -5.96
N LEU A 75 -5.50 -20.69 -5.81
CA LEU A 75 -5.17 -19.41 -5.19
C LEU A 75 -5.28 -18.28 -6.20
N TYR A 76 -6.04 -17.26 -5.85
CA TYR A 76 -6.16 -16.05 -6.66
C TYR A 76 -4.96 -15.12 -6.42
N GLY A 77 -4.55 -14.37 -7.43
CA GLY A 77 -3.39 -13.47 -7.40
C GLY A 77 -3.56 -12.20 -6.55
N GLY A 78 -4.71 -11.98 -5.92
CA GLY A 78 -5.01 -10.84 -5.06
C GLY A 78 -6.40 -10.93 -4.45
N MET A 79 -6.66 -10.16 -3.38
CA MET A 79 -7.89 -10.24 -2.59
C MET A 79 -9.14 -9.92 -3.42
N HIS A 80 -9.04 -9.02 -4.40
CA HIS A 80 -10.18 -8.61 -5.23
C HIS A 80 -10.23 -9.26 -6.60
N TYR A 81 -9.34 -10.22 -6.92
CA TYR A 81 -9.32 -10.91 -8.21
C TYR A 81 -10.68 -11.54 -8.54
N ARG A 82 -11.20 -12.38 -7.62
CA ARG A 82 -12.45 -13.11 -7.83
C ARG A 82 -13.64 -12.19 -8.05
N VAL A 83 -13.81 -11.19 -7.18
CA VAL A 83 -14.93 -10.23 -7.26
C VAL A 83 -14.80 -9.25 -8.43
N SER A 84 -13.62 -9.12 -9.01
CA SER A 84 -13.34 -8.35 -10.23
C SER A 84 -13.41 -9.19 -11.49
N GLY A 85 -13.79 -10.47 -11.39
CA GLY A 85 -13.89 -11.38 -12.53
C GLY A 85 -12.55 -11.79 -13.14
N ILE A 86 -11.46 -11.72 -12.37
CA ILE A 86 -10.12 -12.13 -12.81
C ILE A 86 -9.87 -13.57 -12.40
N ALA A 87 -9.40 -14.39 -13.33
CA ALA A 87 -9.15 -15.80 -13.11
C ALA A 87 -8.05 -16.06 -12.05
N PRO A 88 -8.07 -17.23 -11.37
CA PRO A 88 -6.99 -17.64 -10.50
C PRO A 88 -5.71 -17.91 -11.30
N CYS A 89 -4.57 -17.81 -10.61
CA CYS A 89 -3.27 -18.06 -11.21
C CYS A 89 -2.70 -19.41 -10.78
N ILE A 90 -2.52 -20.32 -11.71
CA ILE A 90 -1.92 -21.64 -11.45
C ILE A 90 -0.52 -21.48 -10.83
N HIS A 91 0.26 -20.52 -11.33
CA HIS A 91 1.60 -20.25 -10.81
C HIS A 91 1.59 -19.83 -9.32
N HIS A 92 0.64 -18.98 -8.90
CA HIS A 92 0.47 -18.64 -7.50
C HIS A 92 0.12 -19.86 -6.65
N THR A 93 -0.79 -20.70 -7.13
CA THR A 93 -1.20 -21.92 -6.42
C THR A 93 -0.01 -22.84 -6.17
N PHE A 94 0.75 -23.17 -7.18
CA PHE A 94 1.91 -24.06 -7.04
C PHE A 94 3.08 -23.43 -6.30
N GLY A 95 3.34 -22.14 -6.49
CA GLY A 95 4.39 -21.43 -5.75
C GLY A 95 4.18 -21.47 -4.24
N HIS A 96 2.94 -21.24 -3.79
CA HIS A 96 2.61 -21.29 -2.37
C HIS A 96 2.46 -22.71 -1.83
N ALA A 97 1.96 -23.65 -2.64
CA ALA A 97 1.93 -25.06 -2.28
C ALA A 97 3.34 -25.60 -1.94
N LYS A 98 4.36 -25.21 -2.72
CA LYS A 98 5.75 -25.56 -2.45
C LYS A 98 6.22 -25.08 -1.08
N ALA A 99 5.93 -23.82 -0.71
CA ALA A 99 6.29 -23.29 0.61
C ALA A 99 5.58 -24.02 1.76
N ILE A 100 4.30 -24.35 1.58
CA ILE A 100 3.52 -25.15 2.55
C ILE A 100 4.05 -26.57 2.67
N THR A 101 4.44 -27.20 1.55
CA THR A 101 5.04 -28.56 1.57
C THR A 101 6.31 -28.58 2.40
N SER A 102 7.21 -27.62 2.23
CA SER A 102 8.43 -27.51 3.04
C SER A 102 8.14 -27.38 4.54
N PHE A 103 7.07 -26.69 4.90
CA PHE A 103 6.61 -26.60 6.29
C PHE A 103 6.07 -27.93 6.82
N LEU A 104 5.32 -28.69 6.02
CA LEU A 104 4.73 -29.97 6.42
C LEU A 104 5.76 -31.13 6.59
N GLU A 105 6.93 -30.97 6.00
CA GLU A 105 8.04 -31.92 6.10
C GLU A 105 8.80 -31.82 7.45
N LEU A 106 8.58 -30.76 8.22
CA LEU A 106 9.25 -30.55 9.49
C LEU A 106 8.51 -31.25 10.64
N PRO A 107 9.21 -31.64 11.72
CA PRO A 107 8.60 -32.33 12.87
C PRO A 107 7.49 -31.44 13.51
N PRO A 108 6.39 -32.04 13.99
CA PRO A 108 5.36 -31.30 14.68
C PRO A 108 5.87 -30.63 15.95
N LEU A 109 5.49 -29.39 16.19
CA LEU A 109 5.82 -28.62 17.38
C LEU A 109 4.63 -28.61 18.36
N ASN A 110 4.89 -28.90 19.64
CA ASN A 110 3.90 -28.77 20.71
C ASN A 110 3.94 -27.31 21.28
N ILE A 111 3.54 -26.35 20.47
CA ILE A 111 3.51 -24.95 20.84
C ILE A 111 2.11 -24.40 20.59
N THR A 112 1.58 -23.68 21.57
CA THR A 112 0.33 -22.90 21.36
C THR A 112 0.60 -21.68 20.51
N SER A 113 -0.21 -21.46 19.48
CA SER A 113 0.01 -20.42 18.47
C SER A 113 -0.56 -19.05 18.82
N SER A 114 -1.12 -18.84 19.97
CA SER A 114 -1.70 -17.54 20.34
C SER A 114 -0.62 -16.58 20.86
N GLN A 115 0.08 -15.93 19.93
CA GLN A 115 1.11 -14.94 20.24
C GLN A 115 0.75 -13.57 19.64
N GLU A 116 1.11 -12.51 20.36
CA GLU A 116 0.98 -11.14 19.87
C GLU A 116 2.13 -10.84 18.90
N LEU A 117 1.79 -10.41 17.67
CA LEU A 117 2.77 -10.04 16.66
C LEU A 117 3.16 -8.55 16.79
N PRO A 118 4.30 -8.12 16.21
CA PRO A 118 4.76 -6.74 16.35
C PRO A 118 3.71 -5.67 16.00
N ARG A 119 2.98 -5.84 14.90
CA ARG A 119 1.95 -4.87 14.46
C ARG A 119 0.58 -5.04 15.12
N ASP A 120 0.39 -6.00 16.01
CA ASP A 120 -0.79 -6.01 16.89
C ASP A 120 -0.70 -4.87 17.91
N LYS A 121 0.53 -4.55 18.33
CA LYS A 121 0.81 -3.54 19.36
C LYS A 121 0.68 -2.12 18.83
N THR A 122 0.22 -1.23 19.70
CA THR A 122 0.37 0.22 19.51
C THR A 122 1.74 0.63 20.02
N TYR A 123 2.76 0.59 19.16
CA TYR A 123 4.14 0.93 19.50
C TYR A 123 4.52 2.35 19.06
N ASP A 124 3.58 3.10 18.51
CA ASP A 124 3.72 4.44 17.96
C ASP A 124 4.55 4.48 16.67
N LEU A 125 5.88 4.57 16.71
CA LEU A 125 6.75 4.72 15.55
C LEU A 125 7.98 3.82 15.64
N LYS A 126 8.33 3.16 14.52
CA LYS A 126 9.61 2.48 14.32
C LYS A 126 10.26 2.98 13.04
N TYR A 127 11.55 3.26 13.08
CA TYR A 127 12.34 3.69 11.93
C TYR A 127 13.40 2.66 11.56
N PHE A 128 13.38 2.21 10.32
CA PHE A 128 14.35 1.29 9.73
C PHE A 128 15.32 2.08 8.85
N LYS A 129 16.42 2.52 9.44
CA LYS A 129 17.39 3.42 8.82
C LYS A 129 17.96 2.88 7.51
N ASP A 130 18.30 1.58 7.47
CA ASP A 130 18.98 0.97 6.32
C ASP A 130 18.10 0.89 5.05
N ILE A 131 16.79 1.00 5.23
CA ILE A 131 15.80 1.02 4.15
C ILE A 131 14.95 2.29 4.15
N HIS A 132 15.35 3.29 4.93
CA HIS A 132 14.69 4.60 5.06
C HIS A 132 13.15 4.50 5.13
N THR A 133 12.65 3.63 5.99
CA THR A 133 11.22 3.30 6.09
C THR A 133 10.73 3.39 7.52
N TRP A 134 9.58 3.99 7.72
CA TRP A 134 8.90 4.10 9.02
C TRP A 134 7.66 3.22 9.06
N LEU A 135 7.49 2.51 10.16
CA LEU A 135 6.26 1.82 10.50
C LEU A 135 5.55 2.59 11.61
N ILE A 136 4.28 2.90 11.39
CA ILE A 136 3.43 3.62 12.33
C ILE A 136 2.35 2.66 12.84
N SER A 137 2.14 2.66 14.17
CA SER A 137 1.13 1.88 14.85
C SER A 137 0.47 2.72 15.94
N GLN A 138 -0.66 3.36 15.59
CA GLN A 138 -1.39 4.26 16.50
C GLN A 138 -2.86 3.88 16.59
N GLY A 139 -3.31 3.50 17.77
CA GLY A 139 -4.67 3.01 17.96
C GLY A 139 -5.00 1.89 16.96
N PRO A 140 -6.10 1.98 16.21
CA PRO A 140 -6.49 0.97 15.23
C PRO A 140 -5.71 1.07 13.90
N TRP A 141 -4.88 2.10 13.70
CA TRP A 141 -4.20 2.36 12.44
C TRP A 141 -2.80 1.78 12.38
N ARG A 142 -2.47 1.25 11.21
CA ARG A 142 -1.11 0.79 10.83
C ARG A 142 -0.76 1.47 9.52
N ALA A 143 0.44 2.05 9.46
CA ALA A 143 0.92 2.65 8.22
C ALA A 143 2.38 2.30 7.98
N THR A 144 2.77 2.35 6.71
CA THR A 144 4.15 2.27 6.26
C THR A 144 4.41 3.50 5.41
N PHE A 145 5.41 4.26 5.81
CA PHE A 145 5.87 5.43 5.11
C PHE A 145 7.29 5.18 4.62
N THR A 146 7.55 5.37 3.34
CA THR A 146 8.87 5.11 2.78
C THR A 146 9.50 6.32 2.15
N GLY A 147 10.75 6.57 2.54
CA GLY A 147 11.68 7.45 1.85
C GLY A 147 12.76 6.67 1.09
N TYR A 148 12.60 5.35 0.95
CA TYR A 148 13.55 4.51 0.25
C TYR A 148 13.61 4.88 -1.23
N ASP A 149 14.76 5.36 -1.67
CA ASP A 149 14.99 6.00 -2.95
C ASP A 149 15.92 5.19 -3.89
N ALA A 150 16.23 3.95 -3.52
CA ALA A 150 17.04 3.09 -4.36
C ALA A 150 16.29 2.70 -5.64
N GLU A 151 16.71 3.24 -6.77
CA GLU A 151 16.11 2.92 -8.06
C GLU A 151 16.36 1.46 -8.44
N TYR A 152 15.28 0.74 -8.76
CA TYR A 152 15.40 -0.61 -9.29
C TYR A 152 15.79 -0.56 -10.77
N LYS A 153 16.32 -1.67 -11.29
CA LYS A 153 16.69 -1.83 -12.70
C LYS A 153 15.62 -1.39 -13.70
N ILE A 154 14.36 -1.54 -13.35
CA ILE A 154 13.21 -1.09 -14.16
C ILE A 154 12.60 0.12 -13.46
N LYS A 155 12.60 1.27 -14.14
CA LYS A 155 12.10 2.53 -13.61
C LYS A 155 10.60 2.50 -13.31
N GLY A 156 10.16 3.26 -12.31
CA GLY A 156 8.75 3.40 -11.95
C GLY A 156 8.08 2.15 -11.38
N THR A 157 8.86 1.14 -10.96
CA THR A 157 8.33 -0.13 -10.45
C THR A 157 8.04 -0.12 -8.95
N HIS A 158 8.44 0.91 -8.24
CA HIS A 158 8.14 1.12 -6.82
C HIS A 158 8.06 2.62 -6.52
N PRO A 159 7.31 3.01 -5.48
CA PRO A 159 7.19 4.41 -5.09
C PRO A 159 8.47 4.90 -4.39
N MET A 160 8.86 6.10 -4.73
CA MET A 160 9.92 6.89 -4.09
C MET A 160 9.32 8.21 -3.58
N GLY A 161 10.11 9.22 -3.38
CA GLY A 161 9.60 10.57 -3.15
C GLY A 161 8.79 10.76 -1.87
N GLY A 162 9.07 10.00 -0.82
CA GLY A 162 8.36 10.11 0.46
C GLY A 162 6.91 9.62 0.37
N ALA A 163 6.73 8.34 0.07
CA ALA A 163 5.42 7.77 -0.20
C ALA A 163 4.74 7.17 1.04
N LEU A 164 3.43 7.41 1.17
CA LEU A 164 2.54 6.59 2.00
C LEU A 164 2.34 5.25 1.29
N SER A 165 3.13 4.25 1.68
CA SER A 165 3.16 2.94 1.01
C SER A 165 2.02 2.03 1.44
N MET A 166 1.63 2.09 2.72
CA MET A 166 0.53 1.31 3.28
C MET A 166 -0.25 2.16 4.28
N LEU A 167 -1.57 2.11 4.21
CA LEU A 167 -2.46 2.51 5.28
C LEU A 167 -3.46 1.39 5.52
N TRP A 168 -3.55 0.92 6.75
CA TRP A 168 -4.37 -0.20 7.16
C TRP A 168 -5.08 0.09 8.49
N HIS A 169 -6.28 -0.43 8.66
CA HIS A 169 -7.07 -0.25 9.87
C HIS A 169 -7.58 -1.59 10.39
N THR A 170 -7.62 -1.79 11.70
CA THR A 170 -7.97 -3.08 12.33
C THR A 170 -9.33 -3.63 11.92
N GLN A 171 -10.28 -2.79 11.55
CA GLN A 171 -11.62 -3.18 11.11
C GLN A 171 -11.82 -3.01 9.59
N ALA A 172 -11.27 -1.94 9.00
CA ALA A 172 -11.43 -1.69 7.56
C ALA A 172 -10.48 -2.53 6.68
N GLY A 173 -9.43 -3.12 7.26
CA GLY A 173 -8.36 -3.72 6.49
C GLY A 173 -7.53 -2.69 5.72
N PRO A 174 -6.99 -3.03 4.52
CA PRO A 174 -6.17 -2.12 3.73
C PRO A 174 -7.00 -0.97 3.15
N VAL A 175 -6.48 0.25 3.31
CA VAL A 175 -7.04 1.50 2.78
C VAL A 175 -6.24 1.99 1.58
N PHE A 176 -4.91 2.00 1.70
CA PHE A 176 -3.96 2.22 0.60
C PHE A 176 -2.92 1.13 0.60
N ALA A 177 -2.47 0.75 -0.58
CA ALA A 177 -1.37 -0.18 -0.76
C ALA A 177 -0.59 0.21 -2.02
N ALA A 178 0.64 0.66 -1.81
CA ALA A 178 1.50 1.10 -2.89
C ALA A 178 1.95 -0.07 -3.78
N THR A 179 2.22 0.27 -5.02
CA THR A 179 2.81 -0.61 -6.02
C THR A 179 3.65 0.23 -7.00
N MET A 180 3.50 0.04 -8.29
CA MET A 180 4.19 0.84 -9.29
C MET A 180 3.73 2.30 -9.23
N ASN A 181 4.60 3.24 -9.59
CA ASN A 181 4.25 4.66 -9.73
C ASN A 181 3.20 4.85 -10.82
N GLN A 182 3.44 4.21 -11.97
CA GLN A 182 2.50 4.05 -13.06
C GLN A 182 2.38 2.56 -13.37
N TYR A 183 1.18 2.09 -13.72
CA TYR A 183 1.02 0.68 -14.06
C TYR A 183 1.77 0.33 -15.35
N GLN A 184 2.65 -0.65 -15.26
CA GLN A 184 3.41 -1.18 -16.38
C GLN A 184 3.27 -2.70 -16.44
N LEU A 185 3.21 -3.26 -17.64
CA LEU A 185 3.30 -4.70 -17.83
C LEU A 185 4.77 -5.13 -17.79
N ILE A 186 5.21 -5.63 -16.63
CA ILE A 186 6.58 -6.12 -16.44
C ILE A 186 6.68 -7.63 -16.71
N GLU A 187 5.74 -8.40 -16.18
CA GLU A 187 5.76 -9.86 -16.22
C GLU A 187 4.36 -10.43 -16.52
N ALA A 188 4.02 -10.56 -17.79
CA ALA A 188 2.73 -11.14 -18.22
C ALA A 188 2.44 -12.53 -17.60
N PRO A 189 3.42 -13.46 -17.48
CA PRO A 189 3.18 -14.78 -16.88
C PRO A 189 2.75 -14.71 -15.40
N ASN A 190 3.03 -13.62 -14.71
CA ASN A 190 2.66 -13.40 -13.30
C ASN A 190 1.34 -12.63 -13.15
N MET A 191 0.44 -12.71 -14.12
CA MET A 191 -0.88 -12.06 -14.07
C MET A 191 -0.84 -10.54 -13.96
N GLN A 192 0.21 -9.89 -14.43
CA GLN A 192 0.31 -8.42 -14.43
C GLN A 192 -0.47 -7.78 -15.58
N SER A 193 -0.82 -8.53 -16.62
CA SER A 193 -1.63 -8.02 -17.72
C SER A 193 -3.02 -7.60 -17.21
N ASN A 194 -3.49 -6.48 -17.74
CA ASN A 194 -4.79 -5.95 -17.42
C ASN A 194 -5.45 -5.47 -18.71
N ASN A 195 -6.56 -6.10 -19.09
CA ASN A 195 -7.31 -5.78 -20.30
C ASN A 195 -8.32 -4.64 -20.09
N ARG A 196 -8.30 -3.98 -18.92
CA ARG A 196 -9.22 -2.88 -18.62
C ARG A 196 -8.76 -1.60 -19.31
N LYS A 197 -9.71 -0.76 -19.66
CA LYS A 197 -9.47 0.52 -20.34
C LYS A 197 -8.70 1.50 -19.47
N TYR A 198 -8.99 1.51 -18.18
CA TYR A 198 -8.37 2.42 -17.22
C TYR A 198 -7.46 1.63 -16.28
N ILE A 199 -6.19 2.04 -16.25
CA ILE A 199 -5.15 1.44 -15.42
C ILE A 199 -4.33 2.54 -14.75
N MET A 200 -3.90 2.31 -13.50
CA MET A 200 -3.02 3.24 -12.78
C MET A 200 -2.27 2.52 -11.66
N GLY A 201 -1.21 3.14 -11.14
CA GLY A 201 -0.56 2.74 -9.91
C GLY A 201 -1.45 2.96 -8.69
N GLY A 202 -1.30 2.12 -7.65
CA GLY A 202 -2.12 2.16 -6.43
C GLY A 202 -1.60 3.09 -5.33
N THR A 203 -0.50 3.84 -5.56
CA THR A 203 0.12 4.69 -4.54
C THR A 203 -0.52 6.08 -4.51
N PRO A 204 -0.87 6.63 -3.32
CA PRO A 204 -1.23 8.04 -3.15
C PRO A 204 -0.10 8.96 -3.60
N ARG A 205 -0.41 10.00 -4.37
CA ARG A 205 0.60 10.87 -5.01
C ARG A 205 0.06 12.19 -5.51
N ILE A 206 0.94 13.16 -5.66
CA ILE A 206 0.66 14.38 -6.41
C ILE A 206 1.02 14.15 -7.88
N GLU A 207 0.13 14.51 -8.77
CA GLU A 207 0.34 14.43 -10.22
C GLU A 207 0.13 15.78 -10.91
N PHE A 208 0.91 15.98 -11.95
CA PHE A 208 0.74 16.99 -12.96
C PHE A 208 0.88 16.33 -14.34
N MET A 209 -0.03 16.62 -15.26
CA MET A 209 0.01 16.06 -16.61
C MET A 209 0.26 17.16 -17.63
N GLN A 210 1.26 16.96 -18.48
CA GLN A 210 1.57 17.90 -19.57
C GLN A 210 1.95 17.10 -20.84
N ASN A 211 1.26 17.40 -21.95
CA ASN A 211 1.53 16.76 -23.25
C ASN A 211 1.55 15.23 -23.22
N GLY A 212 0.70 14.60 -22.38
CA GLY A 212 0.63 13.16 -22.22
C GLY A 212 1.70 12.55 -21.30
N THR A 213 2.61 13.36 -20.77
CA THR A 213 3.59 12.95 -19.76
C THR A 213 3.04 13.22 -18.36
N ILE A 214 3.17 12.25 -17.47
CA ILE A 214 2.83 12.37 -16.04
C ILE A 214 4.10 12.73 -15.29
N TYR A 215 4.01 13.78 -14.48
CA TYR A 215 5.02 14.21 -13.52
C TYR A 215 4.47 13.96 -12.12
N SER A 216 5.25 13.32 -11.28
CA SER A 216 4.79 12.89 -9.95
C SER A 216 5.89 13.04 -8.92
N ASN A 217 5.50 13.27 -7.66
CA ASN A 217 6.44 13.21 -6.54
C ASN A 217 7.01 11.79 -6.33
N LEU A 218 6.30 10.73 -6.74
CA LEU A 218 6.77 9.34 -6.55
C LEU A 218 8.02 9.00 -7.37
N ASP A 219 8.32 9.76 -8.39
CA ASP A 219 9.49 9.56 -9.24
C ASP A 219 10.70 10.39 -8.77
N ASP A 220 10.51 11.33 -7.81
CA ASP A 220 11.58 12.21 -7.31
C ASP A 220 12.56 11.47 -6.40
N LEU A 221 13.84 11.42 -6.82
CA LEU A 221 14.95 10.84 -6.06
C LEU A 221 15.59 11.83 -5.05
N ASN A 222 15.22 13.13 -5.12
CA ASN A 222 15.81 14.19 -4.30
C ASN A 222 14.83 14.72 -3.24
N THR A 223 14.10 13.83 -2.61
CA THR A 223 13.11 14.18 -1.60
C THR A 223 13.74 14.40 -0.23
N ASP A 224 13.36 15.49 0.44
CA ASP A 224 13.69 15.73 1.84
C ASP A 224 12.51 15.36 2.74
N ILE A 225 12.78 14.53 3.76
CA ILE A 225 11.75 13.99 4.65
C ILE A 225 12.11 14.27 6.10
N ILE A 226 11.22 14.99 6.79
CA ILE A 226 11.34 15.27 8.22
C ILE A 226 10.20 14.56 8.94
N CYS A 227 10.51 13.84 10.01
CA CYS A 227 9.51 13.20 10.88
C CYS A 227 9.54 13.82 12.27
N ASP A 228 8.48 14.51 12.63
CA ASP A 228 8.32 15.18 13.92
C ASP A 228 7.29 14.47 14.80
N THR A 229 7.55 14.48 16.11
CA THR A 229 6.56 14.06 17.11
C THR A 229 5.62 15.21 17.41
N GLU A 230 4.32 14.98 17.19
CA GLU A 230 3.24 15.91 17.53
C GLU A 230 2.59 15.53 18.87
N LYS A 231 1.80 16.42 19.45
CA LYS A 231 1.11 16.18 20.73
C LYS A 231 0.30 14.88 20.77
N ASN A 232 -0.30 14.49 19.64
CA ASN A 232 -1.19 13.32 19.54
C ASN A 232 -0.78 12.35 18.42
N GLY A 233 0.46 12.39 17.95
CA GLY A 233 0.88 11.55 16.85
C GLY A 233 2.20 11.96 16.21
N TYR A 234 2.30 11.76 14.90
CA TYR A 234 3.51 12.02 14.13
C TYR A 234 3.18 12.78 12.86
N ARG A 235 4.02 13.74 12.51
CA ARG A 235 3.95 14.45 11.23
C ARG A 235 5.17 14.12 10.38
N PHE A 236 4.92 13.72 9.13
CA PHE A 236 5.94 13.67 8.09
C PHE A 236 5.77 14.90 7.21
N THR A 237 6.83 15.66 7.07
CA THR A 237 6.95 16.76 6.10
C THR A 237 7.80 16.26 4.95
N VAL A 238 7.25 16.27 3.75
CA VAL A 238 7.91 15.82 2.52
C VAL A 238 8.07 17.00 1.59
N ASN A 239 9.30 17.43 1.37
CA ASN A 239 9.65 18.43 0.35
C ASN A 239 10.16 17.69 -0.89
N THR A 240 9.47 17.84 -2.01
CA THR A 240 9.68 17.07 -3.22
C THR A 240 9.39 17.91 -4.46
N HIS A 241 9.68 17.37 -5.64
CA HIS A 241 9.39 17.98 -6.92
C HIS A 241 8.54 17.03 -7.78
N LEU A 242 7.80 17.60 -8.71
CA LEU A 242 7.09 16.81 -9.71
C LEU A 242 8.03 16.56 -10.88
N VAL A 243 8.46 15.32 -11.07
CA VAL A 243 9.34 14.88 -12.15
C VAL A 243 8.71 13.73 -12.92
N ASP A 244 9.16 13.52 -14.16
CA ASP A 244 8.81 12.31 -14.90
C ASP A 244 9.68 11.11 -14.44
N ILE A 245 9.39 9.93 -14.97
CA ILE A 245 10.12 8.68 -14.69
C ILE A 245 11.63 8.76 -15.03
N ASN A 246 12.07 9.76 -15.80
CA ASN A 246 13.46 10.01 -16.18
C ASN A 246 14.10 11.15 -15.38
N GLN A 247 13.44 11.62 -14.31
CA GLN A 247 13.88 12.75 -13.47
C GLN A 247 13.87 14.11 -14.18
N ASN A 248 13.10 14.24 -15.27
CA ASN A 248 12.95 15.54 -15.94
C ASN A 248 11.83 16.35 -15.29
N ALA A 249 12.08 17.65 -15.12
CA ALA A 249 11.05 18.61 -14.74
C ALA A 249 10.08 18.88 -15.92
N PRO A 250 8.85 19.37 -15.67
CA PRO A 250 7.94 19.87 -16.70
C PRO A 250 8.56 21.01 -17.52
N VAL A 251 7.98 21.28 -18.70
CA VAL A 251 8.50 22.32 -19.64
C VAL A 251 8.62 23.71 -19.01
N GLN A 252 7.71 24.05 -18.09
CA GLN A 252 7.72 25.35 -17.38
C GLN A 252 8.78 25.44 -16.27
N GLY A 253 9.54 24.38 -16.02
CA GLY A 253 10.55 24.29 -14.96
C GLY A 253 10.08 23.47 -13.76
N GLU A 254 10.88 23.50 -12.70
CA GLU A 254 10.62 22.73 -11.47
C GLU A 254 9.29 23.14 -10.81
N ILE A 255 8.54 22.14 -10.37
CA ILE A 255 7.33 22.31 -9.59
C ILE A 255 7.57 21.70 -8.20
N PRO A 256 8.01 22.52 -7.21
CA PRO A 256 8.17 22.07 -5.85
C PRO A 256 6.81 21.88 -5.17
N VAL A 257 6.70 20.85 -4.35
CA VAL A 257 5.49 20.53 -3.57
C VAL A 257 5.90 20.13 -2.16
N THR A 258 5.15 20.62 -1.16
CA THR A 258 5.29 20.17 0.23
C THR A 258 4.05 19.39 0.64
N ILE A 259 4.25 18.16 1.12
CA ILE A 259 3.18 17.28 1.59
C ILE A 259 3.38 17.02 3.09
N TYR A 260 2.32 17.22 3.87
CA TYR A 260 2.29 16.88 5.28
C TYR A 260 1.36 15.68 5.49
N TYR A 261 1.88 14.62 6.13
CA TYR A 261 1.09 13.49 6.60
C TYR A 261 1.07 13.52 8.12
N THR A 262 -0.09 13.78 8.72
CA THR A 262 -0.23 13.82 10.19
C THR A 262 -1.04 12.60 10.65
N TYR A 263 -0.35 11.68 11.29
CA TYR A 263 -0.93 10.46 11.84
C TYR A 263 -1.35 10.67 13.29
N THR A 264 -2.59 10.27 13.60
CA THR A 264 -3.14 10.27 14.96
C THR A 264 -3.88 8.95 15.24
N ARG A 265 -4.31 8.75 16.47
CA ARG A 265 -5.17 7.60 16.82
C ARG A 265 -6.53 7.64 16.14
N GLN A 266 -7.01 8.80 15.70
CA GLN A 266 -8.27 8.95 14.99
C GLN A 266 -8.15 8.65 13.50
N GLY A 267 -6.99 8.89 12.89
CA GLY A 267 -6.79 8.71 11.45
C GLY A 267 -5.58 9.46 10.91
N LEU A 268 -5.68 9.79 9.64
CA LEU A 268 -4.63 10.48 8.88
C LEU A 268 -5.17 11.79 8.29
N GLU A 269 -4.47 12.89 8.51
CA GLU A 269 -4.61 14.12 7.73
C GLU A 269 -3.52 14.18 6.68
N ILE A 270 -3.88 14.53 5.43
CA ILE A 270 -2.95 14.88 4.36
C ILE A 270 -3.19 16.34 3.99
N ASN A 271 -2.14 17.15 4.07
CA ASN A 271 -2.14 18.54 3.66
C ASN A 271 -1.07 18.75 2.59
N VAL A 272 -1.42 19.36 1.46
CA VAL A 272 -0.50 19.70 0.36
C VAL A 272 -0.47 21.20 0.22
N GLU A 273 0.71 21.77 0.22
CA GLU A 273 0.93 23.20 0.00
C GLU A 273 1.68 23.45 -1.31
N ASN A 274 1.61 24.70 -1.79
CA ASN A 274 2.25 25.12 -3.03
C ASN A 274 1.77 24.37 -4.28
N CYS A 275 0.48 23.97 -4.30
CA CYS A 275 -0.07 23.33 -5.49
C CYS A 275 0.04 24.25 -6.72
N TYR A 276 0.69 23.74 -7.74
CA TYR A 276 0.72 24.40 -9.04
C TYR A 276 -0.64 24.24 -9.76
N ASP A 277 -0.97 25.12 -10.69
CA ASP A 277 -2.19 25.00 -11.46
C ASP A 277 -2.23 23.65 -12.22
N ALA A 278 -3.38 23.00 -12.24
CA ALA A 278 -3.61 21.68 -12.81
C ALA A 278 -2.90 20.50 -12.08
N THR A 279 -2.29 20.71 -10.92
CA THR A 279 -1.89 19.59 -10.04
C THR A 279 -3.08 19.05 -9.26
N TYR A 280 -3.03 17.79 -8.89
CA TYR A 280 -4.03 17.15 -8.02
C TYR A 280 -3.39 16.07 -7.16
N LEU A 281 -4.00 15.81 -6.02
CA LEU A 281 -3.67 14.64 -5.21
C LEU A 281 -4.49 13.44 -5.71
N MET A 282 -3.83 12.42 -6.21
CA MET A 282 -4.44 11.14 -6.58
C MET A 282 -4.44 10.22 -5.37
N LEU A 283 -5.63 9.76 -4.99
CA LEU A 283 -5.85 8.81 -3.90
C LEU A 283 -6.55 7.55 -4.44
N PRO A 284 -5.83 6.50 -4.80
CA PRO A 284 -6.40 5.22 -5.16
C PRO A 284 -6.84 4.47 -3.90
N VAL A 285 -8.09 4.67 -3.46
CA VAL A 285 -8.62 4.08 -2.23
C VAL A 285 -9.09 2.67 -2.50
N ILE A 286 -8.59 1.70 -1.72
CA ILE A 286 -8.98 0.30 -1.84
C ILE A 286 -10.46 0.16 -1.51
N ALA A 287 -11.24 -0.33 -2.47
CA ALA A 287 -12.65 -0.63 -2.32
C ALA A 287 -13.05 -1.82 -3.19
N SER A 288 -13.56 -2.87 -2.55
CA SER A 288 -14.11 -4.03 -3.25
C SER A 288 -15.30 -3.62 -4.14
N PRO A 289 -15.54 -4.26 -5.29
CA PRO A 289 -16.77 -4.08 -6.06
C PRO A 289 -18.06 -4.31 -5.27
N ALA A 290 -18.00 -5.10 -4.19
CA ALA A 290 -19.17 -5.35 -3.31
C ALA A 290 -19.39 -4.22 -2.28
N GLU A 291 -18.45 -3.31 -2.08
CA GLU A 291 -18.56 -2.21 -1.11
C GLU A 291 -19.28 -1.01 -1.71
N GLU A 292 -20.21 -0.43 -0.98
CA GLU A 292 -20.90 0.80 -1.40
C GLU A 292 -19.97 1.99 -1.27
N VAL A 293 -19.90 2.81 -2.33
CA VAL A 293 -19.11 4.04 -2.39
C VAL A 293 -20.00 5.22 -2.72
N LYS A 294 -19.89 6.28 -1.92
CA LYS A 294 -20.56 7.56 -2.17
C LYS A 294 -19.51 8.67 -2.23
N VAL A 295 -19.54 9.46 -3.29
CA VAL A 295 -18.62 10.59 -3.49
C VAL A 295 -19.40 11.86 -3.74
N THR A 296 -19.02 12.90 -3.00
CA THR A 296 -19.45 14.29 -3.19
C THR A 296 -18.20 15.17 -3.29
N PRO A 297 -18.30 16.42 -3.71
CA PRO A 297 -17.14 17.31 -3.77
C PRO A 297 -16.37 17.49 -2.44
N GLN A 298 -17.03 17.30 -1.27
CA GLN A 298 -16.43 17.50 0.03
C GLN A 298 -16.16 16.20 0.78
N LYS A 299 -16.74 15.06 0.34
CA LYS A 299 -16.63 13.82 1.09
C LYS A 299 -16.74 12.60 0.18
N ALA A 300 -15.83 11.64 0.39
CA ALA A 300 -16.00 10.27 -0.07
C ALA A 300 -16.23 9.36 1.14
N SER A 301 -17.12 8.38 1.00
CA SER A 301 -17.39 7.35 2.01
C SER A 301 -17.47 5.97 1.38
N ILE A 302 -16.87 4.99 2.04
CA ILE A 302 -16.83 3.58 1.62
C ILE A 302 -17.30 2.75 2.80
N ASN A 303 -18.39 2.00 2.58
CA ASN A 303 -18.90 1.09 3.59
C ASN A 303 -18.07 -0.19 3.58
N LYS A 304 -17.30 -0.38 4.64
CA LYS A 304 -16.45 -1.54 4.91
C LYS A 304 -17.15 -2.50 5.86
N ASP A 305 -16.66 -3.74 5.93
CA ASP A 305 -17.04 -4.63 7.03
C ASP A 305 -16.69 -3.95 8.37
N GLY A 306 -17.70 -3.73 9.21
CA GLY A 306 -17.51 -3.15 10.54
C GLY A 306 -17.55 -1.62 10.63
N GLY A 307 -17.78 -0.86 9.56
CA GLY A 307 -17.92 0.58 9.62
C GLY A 307 -17.75 1.32 8.30
N THR A 308 -17.61 2.63 8.39
CA THR A 308 -17.47 3.50 7.22
C THR A 308 -16.13 4.21 7.20
N LEU A 309 -15.34 3.99 6.15
CA LEU A 309 -14.19 4.80 5.83
C LEU A 309 -14.66 6.12 5.22
N SER A 310 -14.26 7.24 5.82
CA SER A 310 -14.61 8.58 5.38
C SER A 310 -13.38 9.38 5.00
N ILE A 311 -13.39 10.01 3.83
CA ILE A 311 -12.38 10.95 3.36
C ILE A 311 -13.08 12.29 3.19
N THR A 312 -12.75 13.26 4.03
CA THR A 312 -13.36 14.59 4.01
C THR A 312 -12.35 15.61 3.47
N CYS A 313 -12.74 16.39 2.47
CA CYS A 313 -11.94 17.47 1.90
C CYS A 313 -12.36 18.80 2.51
N THR A 314 -11.41 19.48 3.16
CA THR A 314 -11.61 20.79 3.80
C THR A 314 -10.93 21.94 3.04
N ALA A 315 -9.98 21.63 2.15
CA ALA A 315 -9.44 22.56 1.17
C ALA A 315 -9.29 21.82 -0.17
N GLY A 316 -9.92 22.32 -1.23
CA GLY A 316 -10.07 21.66 -2.51
C GLY A 316 -11.43 21.00 -2.69
N HIS A 317 -11.55 20.14 -3.69
CA HIS A 317 -12.74 19.31 -3.92
C HIS A 317 -12.37 17.92 -4.45
N ILE A 318 -13.24 16.96 -4.17
CA ILE A 318 -13.09 15.55 -4.57
C ILE A 318 -13.85 15.31 -5.87
N GLU A 319 -13.22 14.64 -6.81
CA GLU A 319 -13.86 14.03 -7.97
C GLU A 319 -13.37 12.57 -8.15
N VAL A 320 -14.06 11.78 -8.95
CA VAL A 320 -13.63 10.44 -9.33
C VAL A 320 -12.96 10.52 -10.70
N ALA A 321 -11.73 10.01 -10.81
CA ALA A 321 -11.06 9.88 -12.10
C ALA A 321 -11.81 8.90 -13.00
N PRO A 322 -11.62 8.94 -14.33
CA PRO A 322 -12.23 7.97 -15.25
C PRO A 322 -11.98 6.52 -14.84
N THR A 323 -13.03 5.71 -14.83
CA THR A 323 -13.01 4.31 -14.39
C THR A 323 -13.75 3.41 -15.38
N ASP A 324 -13.68 2.11 -15.14
CA ASP A 324 -14.54 1.11 -15.76
C ASP A 324 -16.00 1.21 -15.22
N LYS A 325 -16.89 0.34 -15.68
CA LYS A 325 -18.34 0.39 -15.40
C LYS A 325 -18.72 0.37 -13.92
N ASP A 326 -17.90 -0.26 -13.09
CA ASP A 326 -18.12 -0.41 -11.66
C ASP A 326 -17.63 0.77 -10.81
N GLY A 327 -17.15 1.83 -11.47
CA GLY A 327 -16.58 3.01 -10.79
C GLY A 327 -15.21 2.72 -10.14
N ARG A 328 -14.53 1.67 -10.59
CA ARG A 328 -13.24 1.23 -10.02
C ARG A 328 -12.19 1.00 -11.10
N ILE A 329 -10.96 1.00 -10.66
CA ILE A 329 -9.79 0.56 -11.41
C ILE A 329 -9.24 -0.67 -10.71
N PHE A 330 -9.02 -1.76 -11.45
CA PHE A 330 -8.40 -2.95 -10.90
C PHE A 330 -6.89 -2.94 -11.18
N ASN A 331 -6.09 -3.12 -10.13
CA ASN A 331 -4.64 -3.28 -10.26
C ASN A 331 -4.25 -4.73 -9.90
N PRO A 332 -3.69 -5.50 -10.84
CA PRO A 332 -3.26 -6.88 -10.56
C PRO A 332 -2.18 -7.00 -9.49
N VAL A 333 -1.47 -5.92 -9.18
CA VAL A 333 -0.44 -5.86 -8.15
C VAL A 333 -0.75 -4.66 -7.24
N PRO A 334 -1.08 -4.85 -5.99
CA PRO A 334 -1.11 -6.08 -5.18
C PRO A 334 -2.42 -6.89 -5.26
N GLY A 335 -3.30 -6.65 -6.23
CA GLY A 335 -4.51 -7.43 -6.44
C GLY A 335 -5.77 -6.83 -5.80
N PHE A 336 -5.88 -5.50 -5.87
CA PHE A 336 -7.02 -4.74 -5.36
C PHE A 336 -7.75 -3.98 -6.45
N SER A 337 -9.03 -3.72 -6.20
CA SER A 337 -9.80 -2.70 -6.87
C SER A 337 -9.72 -1.41 -6.08
N PHE A 338 -9.62 -0.28 -6.78
CA PHE A 338 -9.49 1.05 -6.21
C PHE A 338 -10.58 1.97 -6.74
N VAL A 339 -11.08 2.86 -5.88
CA VAL A 339 -11.79 4.06 -6.29
C VAL A 339 -10.74 5.17 -6.45
N PRO A 340 -10.50 5.68 -7.67
CA PRO A 340 -9.46 6.67 -7.91
C PRO A 340 -10.00 8.08 -7.64
N LEU A 341 -9.84 8.54 -6.41
CA LEU A 341 -10.23 9.90 -6.05
C LEU A 341 -9.15 10.89 -6.48
N ARG A 342 -9.55 11.96 -7.17
CA ARG A 342 -8.74 13.14 -7.39
C ARG A 342 -9.17 14.23 -6.43
N ILE A 343 -8.22 14.83 -5.73
CA ILE A 343 -8.47 15.99 -4.92
C ILE A 343 -7.82 17.18 -5.65
N ILE A 344 -8.66 18.08 -6.12
CA ILE A 344 -8.24 19.24 -6.92
C ILE A 344 -8.18 20.46 -5.98
N PRO A 345 -7.08 21.21 -5.95
CA PRO A 345 -6.97 22.40 -5.13
C PRO A 345 -7.93 23.50 -5.60
N ASN A 346 -8.40 24.33 -4.68
CA ASN A 346 -9.09 25.55 -5.04
C ASN A 346 -8.08 26.54 -5.67
N SER A 347 -8.42 27.14 -6.77
CA SER A 347 -7.54 28.04 -7.54
C SER A 347 -6.98 29.21 -6.72
N SER A 348 -7.73 29.69 -5.71
CA SER A 348 -7.33 30.80 -4.86
C SER A 348 -6.36 30.43 -3.74
N GLU A 349 -6.45 29.20 -3.21
CA GLU A 349 -5.70 28.80 -2.01
C GLU A 349 -4.44 28.00 -2.33
N LYS A 350 -4.37 27.35 -3.48
CA LYS A 350 -3.27 26.47 -3.90
C LYS A 350 -2.90 25.42 -2.84
N LYS A 351 -3.92 24.91 -2.16
CA LYS A 351 -3.79 23.94 -1.06
C LYS A 351 -4.80 22.82 -1.20
N ILE A 352 -4.42 21.65 -0.71
CA ILE A 352 -5.31 20.52 -0.51
C ILE A 352 -5.23 20.13 0.97
N ARG A 353 -6.39 19.88 1.60
CA ARG A 353 -6.45 19.29 2.94
C ARG A 353 -7.57 18.26 3.01
N ILE A 354 -7.20 17.05 3.39
CA ILE A 354 -8.13 15.95 3.58
C ILE A 354 -7.92 15.29 4.94
N ASN A 355 -8.99 14.72 5.49
CA ASN A 355 -8.98 13.88 6.68
C ASN A 355 -9.53 12.51 6.34
N ILE A 356 -8.84 11.46 6.76
CA ILE A 356 -9.18 10.05 6.56
C ILE A 356 -9.48 9.45 7.92
N LEU A 357 -10.73 9.02 8.13
CA LEU A 357 -11.25 8.50 9.40
C LEU A 357 -12.03 7.22 9.14
N PHE A 358 -12.06 6.34 10.15
CA PHE A 358 -12.94 5.17 10.16
C PHE A 358 -13.89 5.25 11.37
N ARG A 359 -15.18 4.94 11.14
CA ARG A 359 -16.24 5.00 12.18
C ARG A 359 -17.24 3.87 12.02
#